data_2d6839e04dc5687fce8731e45e7559ff
#
_entry.id   2d6839e04dc5687fce8731e45e7559ff
#
_cell.length_a   1.000
_cell.length_b   1.000
_cell.length_c   1.000
_cell.angle_alpha   90.00
_cell.angle_beta   90.00
_cell.angle_gamma   90.00
#
_symmetry.space_group_name_H-M   'P 1'
#
loop_
_entity.id
_entity.type
_entity.pdbx_description
1 polymer ?
#
loop_
_entity_poly.entity_id
_entity_poly.type
_entity_poly.pdbx_seq_one_letter_code
_entity_poly.pdbx_strand_id
1 'polypeptide(L)'
;RLAEKAGWDKELLALELGELSDFEIDITLTGFDLREIELIMDAGDSQVAEDDVPVTETGPAVCRPGDLWQLGRHRLLCGDALDHASYKHLMGRDKARLIVTDPPYNVPIAGHVSGLGKVRHREFVQGSGELSEAAFTRFLEQSLAAMAKVSRDGSLHYVFMDWRHLPELLGAGRAVYDDWLNLCVWAKSNAGMGSLYRSQYELVAVFKKGKRPHVNNVELGSNGRHRSNVWNHAGANSFSNARSEELGWH
;
A
#
# COMPACT_ATOMS: atom_id res chain seq x y z
N ARG A 1 22.34 24.53 2.87
CA ARG A 1 20.95 24.89 2.53
C ARG A 1 20.79 25.67 1.21
N LEU A 2 21.81 25.68 0.39
CA LEU A 2 21.72 26.07 -1.03
C LEU A 2 21.08 24.92 -1.85
N ALA A 3 21.27 23.68 -1.45
CA ALA A 3 20.70 22.50 -2.08
C ALA A 3 19.14 22.50 -2.09
N GLU A 4 18.50 22.97 -1.02
CA GLU A 4 17.03 23.02 -0.89
C GLU A 4 16.32 24.02 -1.81
N LYS A 5 17.05 24.95 -2.43
CA LYS A 5 16.49 26.03 -3.28
C LYS A 5 16.89 25.94 -4.75
N ALA A 6 17.76 25.02 -5.11
CA ALA A 6 18.15 24.78 -6.49
C ALA A 6 17.12 23.88 -7.17
N GLY A 7 16.71 24.22 -8.37
CA GLY A 7 15.91 23.34 -9.22
C GLY A 7 16.81 22.24 -9.79
N TRP A 8 17.00 21.15 -9.05
CA TRP A 8 17.82 20.03 -9.48
C TRP A 8 17.09 19.20 -10.54
N ASP A 9 17.82 18.79 -11.55
CA ASP A 9 17.42 17.66 -12.39
C ASP A 9 17.58 16.38 -11.55
N LYS A 10 16.46 15.76 -11.22
CA LYS A 10 16.44 14.64 -10.27
C LYS A 10 17.09 13.38 -10.83
N GLU A 11 17.02 13.17 -12.15
CA GLU A 11 17.64 12.00 -12.78
C GLU A 11 19.18 12.15 -12.77
N LEU A 12 19.68 13.32 -13.13
CA LEU A 12 21.11 13.61 -13.09
C LEU A 12 21.64 13.57 -11.66
N LEU A 13 20.89 14.12 -10.70
CA LEU A 13 21.26 14.10 -9.29
C LEU A 13 21.30 12.68 -8.71
N ALA A 14 20.38 11.79 -9.12
CA ALA A 14 20.40 10.39 -8.72
C ALA A 14 21.64 9.67 -9.23
N LEU A 15 22.04 9.92 -10.48
CA LEU A 15 23.26 9.37 -11.07
C LEU A 15 24.51 9.85 -10.32
N GLU A 16 24.63 11.15 -10.05
CA GLU A 16 25.78 11.71 -9.33
C GLU A 16 25.87 11.20 -7.89
N LEU A 17 24.75 11.11 -7.17
CA LEU A 17 24.73 10.54 -5.82
C LEU A 17 25.07 9.04 -5.82
N GLY A 18 24.66 8.30 -6.86
CA GLY A 18 25.03 6.91 -7.06
C GLY A 18 26.54 6.74 -7.24
N GLU A 19 27.16 7.54 -8.12
CA GLU A 19 28.60 7.54 -8.34
C GLU A 19 29.38 7.89 -7.05
N LEU A 20 28.94 8.89 -6.28
CA LEU A 20 29.56 9.24 -5.00
C LEU A 20 29.47 8.10 -3.98
N SER A 21 28.37 7.36 -3.97
CA SER A 21 28.18 6.18 -3.12
C SER A 21 29.15 5.05 -3.49
N ASP A 22 29.39 4.83 -4.79
CA ASP A 22 30.32 3.82 -5.30
C ASP A 22 31.79 4.12 -4.93
N PHE A 23 32.11 5.40 -4.73
CA PHE A 23 33.42 5.84 -4.26
C PHE A 23 33.60 5.81 -2.74
N GLU A 24 32.66 5.20 -2.00
CA GLU A 24 32.66 5.16 -0.53
C GLU A 24 32.72 6.55 0.14
N ILE A 25 32.27 7.59 -0.53
CA ILE A 25 32.20 8.95 0.01
C ILE A 25 30.93 9.05 0.88
N ASP A 26 31.06 9.70 2.04
CA ASP A 26 29.90 10.00 2.89
C ASP A 26 28.98 11.01 2.17
N ILE A 27 27.94 10.47 1.53
CA ILE A 27 26.98 11.24 0.73
C ILE A 27 26.16 12.24 1.55
N THR A 28 26.16 12.14 2.90
CA THR A 28 25.52 13.16 3.75
C THR A 28 26.26 14.50 3.73
N LEU A 29 27.54 14.52 3.29
CA LEU A 29 28.34 15.73 3.10
C LEU A 29 27.82 16.60 1.95
N THR A 30 26.99 16.07 1.05
CA THR A 30 26.36 16.81 -0.05
C THR A 30 25.31 17.82 0.44
N GLY A 31 24.89 17.74 1.70
CA GLY A 31 23.90 18.61 2.30
C GLY A 31 22.45 18.12 2.16
N PHE A 32 22.24 16.99 1.49
CA PHE A 32 20.98 16.26 1.51
C PHE A 32 20.93 15.38 2.75
N ASP A 33 19.75 15.22 3.34
CA ASP A 33 19.59 14.23 4.39
C ASP A 33 19.47 12.81 3.80
N LEU A 34 19.70 11.77 4.61
CA LEU A 34 19.66 10.38 4.15
C LEU A 34 18.31 9.99 3.50
N ARG A 35 17.21 10.60 3.91
CA ARG A 35 15.89 10.36 3.32
C ARG A 35 15.76 10.99 1.95
N GLU A 36 16.28 12.21 1.79
CA GLU A 36 16.29 12.89 0.51
C GLU A 36 17.13 12.11 -0.49
N ILE A 37 18.27 11.60 -0.07
CA ILE A 37 19.15 10.76 -0.89
C ILE A 37 18.45 9.46 -1.29
N GLU A 38 17.83 8.74 -0.35
CA GLU A 38 17.05 7.52 -0.66
C GLU A 38 15.93 7.80 -1.67
N LEU A 39 15.19 8.89 -1.49
CA LEU A 39 14.11 9.27 -2.41
C LEU A 39 14.62 9.64 -3.81
N ILE A 40 15.77 10.29 -3.90
CA ILE A 40 16.38 10.68 -5.17
C ILE A 40 16.91 9.44 -5.90
N MET A 41 17.58 8.53 -5.18
CA MET A 41 18.11 7.30 -5.75
C MET A 41 17.00 6.33 -6.17
N ASP A 42 15.94 6.15 -5.36
CA ASP A 42 14.77 5.33 -5.70
C ASP A 42 14.02 5.90 -6.93
N ALA A 43 13.99 7.22 -7.10
CA ALA A 43 13.39 7.85 -8.28
C ALA A 43 14.21 7.63 -9.57
N GLY A 44 15.53 7.50 -9.45
CA GLY A 44 16.45 7.22 -10.58
C GLY A 44 16.37 5.76 -11.06
N ASP A 45 16.06 4.83 -10.18
CA ASP A 45 15.94 3.38 -10.48
C ASP A 45 14.53 3.00 -11.01
N SER A 46 13.60 3.94 -11.00
CA SER A 46 12.19 3.74 -11.40
C SER A 46 11.95 3.92 -12.91
N GLN A 47 12.82 3.43 -13.77
CA GLN A 47 12.44 3.08 -15.14
C GLN A 47 11.83 1.67 -15.20
N VAL A 48 10.85 1.40 -14.36
CA VAL A 48 9.84 0.41 -14.70
C VAL A 48 8.96 1.12 -15.74
N ALA A 49 9.07 0.70 -16.99
CA ALA A 49 8.10 1.10 -18.00
C ALA A 49 6.70 0.83 -17.40
N GLU A 50 5.97 1.90 -17.10
CA GLU A 50 4.57 1.77 -16.69
C GLU A 50 3.88 1.03 -17.83
N ASP A 51 3.30 -0.12 -17.53
CA ASP A 51 2.50 -0.86 -18.52
C ASP A 51 1.45 0.11 -19.06
N ASP A 52 1.43 0.30 -20.38
CA ASP A 52 0.37 1.05 -21.07
C ASP A 52 -0.96 0.40 -20.66
N VAL A 53 -1.67 1.03 -19.72
CA VAL A 53 -2.96 0.51 -19.26
C VAL A 53 -3.96 0.75 -20.39
N PRO A 54 -4.45 -0.28 -21.07
CA PRO A 54 -5.40 -0.08 -22.15
C PRO A 54 -6.66 0.59 -21.60
N VAL A 55 -7.15 1.58 -22.33
CA VAL A 55 -8.42 2.26 -22.01
C VAL A 55 -9.50 1.20 -21.82
N THR A 56 -10.06 1.15 -20.61
CA THR A 56 -11.13 0.20 -20.29
C THR A 56 -12.33 0.49 -21.19
N GLU A 57 -12.65 -0.44 -22.08
CA GLU A 57 -13.86 -0.36 -22.88
C GLU A 57 -15.08 -0.29 -21.96
N THR A 58 -15.98 0.66 -22.20
CA THR A 58 -17.24 0.82 -21.47
C THR A 58 -18.26 -0.24 -21.93
N GLY A 59 -17.91 -1.52 -21.68
CA GLY A 59 -18.75 -2.67 -21.99
C GLY A 59 -19.39 -3.28 -20.75
N PRO A 60 -20.35 -4.22 -20.91
CA PRO A 60 -20.88 -4.98 -19.78
C PRO A 60 -19.77 -5.78 -19.11
N ALA A 61 -19.83 -5.93 -17.77
CA ALA A 61 -18.85 -6.70 -17.02
C ALA A 61 -18.73 -8.14 -17.56
N VAL A 62 -17.52 -8.54 -17.91
CA VAL A 62 -17.24 -9.88 -18.46
C VAL A 62 -17.01 -10.88 -17.31
N CYS A 63 -16.43 -10.43 -16.19
CA CYS A 63 -16.14 -11.27 -15.03
C CYS A 63 -17.40 -11.56 -14.21
N ARG A 64 -17.52 -12.80 -13.74
CA ARG A 64 -18.59 -13.27 -12.85
C ARG A 64 -18.00 -13.67 -11.50
N PRO A 65 -18.77 -13.59 -10.40
CA PRO A 65 -18.34 -14.17 -9.12
C PRO A 65 -17.95 -15.65 -9.28
N GLY A 66 -16.76 -15.99 -8.80
CA GLY A 66 -16.17 -17.33 -8.91
C GLY A 66 -15.20 -17.50 -10.09
N ASP A 67 -15.13 -16.57 -11.03
CA ASP A 67 -14.18 -16.64 -12.14
C ASP A 67 -12.74 -16.51 -11.65
N LEU A 68 -11.92 -17.49 -11.99
CA LEU A 68 -10.49 -17.51 -11.72
C LEU A 68 -9.72 -17.32 -13.03
N TRP A 69 -9.02 -16.20 -13.13
CA TRP A 69 -8.20 -15.86 -14.29
C TRP A 69 -6.74 -16.22 -14.06
N GLN A 70 -6.10 -16.78 -15.07
CA GLN A 70 -4.67 -17.08 -15.07
C GLN A 70 -3.94 -16.05 -15.93
N LEU A 71 -3.06 -15.25 -15.29
CA LEU A 71 -2.27 -14.20 -15.93
C LEU A 71 -0.79 -14.58 -15.85
N GLY A 72 -0.33 -15.35 -16.80
CA GLY A 72 1.00 -15.96 -16.73
C GLY A 72 1.10 -16.87 -15.49
N ARG A 73 1.99 -16.53 -14.54
CA ARG A 73 2.11 -17.24 -13.25
C ARG A 73 1.20 -16.68 -12.14
N HIS A 74 0.49 -15.59 -12.39
CA HIS A 74 -0.40 -14.94 -11.44
C HIS A 74 -1.83 -15.44 -11.59
N ARG A 75 -2.62 -15.32 -10.52
CA ARG A 75 -4.05 -15.66 -10.52
C ARG A 75 -4.85 -14.48 -10.00
N LEU A 76 -5.98 -14.24 -10.62
CA LEU A 76 -6.96 -13.25 -10.19
C LEU A 76 -8.31 -13.92 -10.03
N LEU A 77 -8.91 -13.81 -8.85
CA LEU A 77 -10.23 -14.35 -8.56
C LEU A 77 -11.23 -13.21 -8.33
N CYS A 78 -12.35 -13.24 -9.03
CA CYS A 78 -13.52 -12.46 -8.68
C CYS A 78 -14.32 -13.19 -7.60
N GLY A 79 -14.19 -12.79 -6.32
CA GLY A 79 -14.79 -13.52 -5.20
C GLY A 79 -15.01 -12.67 -3.97
N ASP A 80 -15.73 -13.24 -3.00
CA ASP A 80 -15.98 -12.60 -1.71
C ASP A 80 -14.76 -12.78 -0.79
N ALA A 81 -14.21 -11.66 -0.29
CA ALA A 81 -13.08 -11.63 0.62
C ALA A 81 -13.44 -12.11 2.05
N LEU A 82 -14.70 -12.26 2.39
CA LEU A 82 -15.15 -12.86 3.64
C LEU A 82 -15.30 -14.38 3.56
N ASP A 83 -15.38 -14.92 2.34
CA ASP A 83 -15.53 -16.35 2.12
C ASP A 83 -14.19 -17.07 2.02
N HIS A 84 -13.91 -17.94 2.98
CA HIS A 84 -12.72 -18.80 2.96
C HIS A 84 -12.61 -19.68 1.72
N ALA A 85 -13.74 -20.08 1.10
CA ALA A 85 -13.72 -20.89 -0.13
C ALA A 85 -13.12 -20.13 -1.28
N SER A 86 -13.32 -18.82 -1.39
CA SER A 86 -12.68 -17.94 -2.37
C SER A 86 -11.15 -18.02 -2.27
N TYR A 87 -10.58 -17.89 -1.08
CA TYR A 87 -9.14 -18.01 -0.88
C TYR A 87 -8.60 -19.40 -1.18
N LYS A 88 -9.35 -20.45 -0.82
CA LYS A 88 -8.99 -21.83 -1.13
C LYS A 88 -8.97 -22.07 -2.65
N HIS A 89 -9.94 -21.50 -3.37
CA HIS A 89 -10.02 -21.58 -4.82
C HIS A 89 -8.85 -20.85 -5.48
N LEU A 90 -8.56 -19.60 -5.05
CA LEU A 90 -7.43 -18.80 -5.54
C LEU A 90 -6.07 -19.48 -5.31
N MET A 91 -5.85 -19.98 -4.09
CA MET A 91 -4.55 -20.48 -3.67
C MET A 91 -4.32 -21.94 -4.05
N GLY A 92 -5.37 -22.74 -4.21
CA GLY A 92 -5.24 -24.17 -4.46
C GLY A 92 -4.48 -24.88 -3.34
N ARG A 93 -3.29 -25.42 -3.65
CA ARG A 93 -2.38 -26.04 -2.67
C ARG A 93 -1.32 -25.08 -2.13
N ASP A 94 -1.20 -23.91 -2.70
CA ASP A 94 -0.21 -22.93 -2.30
C ASP A 94 -0.59 -22.24 -0.98
N LYS A 95 0.41 -21.68 -0.31
CA LYS A 95 0.24 -20.91 0.92
C LYS A 95 0.93 -19.56 0.77
N ALA A 96 0.24 -18.49 1.14
CA ALA A 96 0.78 -17.15 1.12
C ALA A 96 1.95 -17.01 2.10
N ARG A 97 3.01 -16.34 1.66
CA ARG A 97 4.17 -15.94 2.49
C ARG A 97 4.06 -14.50 2.95
N LEU A 98 3.35 -13.70 2.18
CA LEU A 98 3.06 -12.31 2.40
C LEU A 98 1.63 -12.04 1.95
N ILE A 99 0.89 -11.26 2.72
CA ILE A 99 -0.39 -10.67 2.35
C ILE A 99 -0.26 -9.16 2.42
N VAL A 100 -0.77 -8.48 1.41
CA VAL A 100 -1.00 -7.03 1.41
C VAL A 100 -2.47 -6.83 1.09
N THR A 101 -3.19 -6.14 1.94
CA THR A 101 -4.64 -5.94 1.79
C THR A 101 -5.08 -4.56 2.22
N ASP A 102 -6.00 -4.01 1.45
CA ASP A 102 -6.64 -2.71 1.67
C ASP A 102 -8.15 -2.95 1.78
N PRO A 103 -8.66 -3.26 3.00
CA PRO A 103 -10.09 -3.51 3.21
C PRO A 103 -10.88 -2.19 3.14
N PRO A 104 -12.21 -2.22 2.94
CA PRO A 104 -13.04 -1.04 3.13
C PRO A 104 -12.86 -0.45 4.54
N TYR A 105 -12.76 0.88 4.66
CA TYR A 105 -12.48 1.54 5.94
C TYR A 105 -13.71 1.91 6.76
N ASN A 106 -14.88 1.42 6.38
CA ASN A 106 -16.17 1.78 6.97
C ASN A 106 -16.41 3.31 6.97
N VAL A 107 -16.06 3.96 5.88
CA VAL A 107 -16.23 5.38 5.66
C VAL A 107 -16.96 5.58 4.33
N PRO A 108 -18.01 6.43 4.28
CA PRO A 108 -18.70 6.72 3.04
C PRO A 108 -17.74 7.29 1.98
N ILE A 109 -17.76 6.74 0.76
CA ILE A 109 -16.96 7.27 -0.35
C ILE A 109 -17.48 8.65 -0.74
N ALA A 110 -18.80 8.83 -0.75
CA ALA A 110 -19.43 10.12 -1.01
C ALA A 110 -19.07 11.13 0.09
N GLY A 111 -18.36 12.18 -0.30
CA GLY A 111 -17.94 13.27 0.59
C GLY A 111 -16.60 13.06 1.34
N HIS A 112 -16.02 11.86 1.32
CA HIS A 112 -14.73 11.58 1.96
C HIS A 112 -13.64 11.23 0.96
N VAL A 113 -13.95 10.46 -0.07
CA VAL A 113 -13.02 10.04 -1.12
C VAL A 113 -13.27 10.82 -2.42
N SER A 114 -14.53 10.92 -2.84
CA SER A 114 -14.93 11.74 -3.97
C SER A 114 -15.13 13.18 -3.53
N GLY A 115 -14.06 13.97 -3.50
CA GLY A 115 -14.14 15.40 -3.20
C GLY A 115 -14.89 16.20 -4.30
N LEU A 116 -14.44 17.42 -4.58
CA LEU A 116 -15.00 18.29 -5.64
C LEU A 116 -14.67 17.85 -7.08
N GLY A 117 -14.08 16.64 -7.26
CA GLY A 117 -13.72 16.07 -8.55
C GLY A 117 -14.93 15.65 -9.39
N LYS A 118 -14.73 15.58 -10.72
CA LYS A 118 -15.76 15.14 -11.69
C LYS A 118 -16.03 13.63 -11.64
N VAL A 119 -15.09 12.84 -11.13
CA VAL A 119 -15.18 11.38 -11.07
C VAL A 119 -15.91 10.98 -9.79
N ARG A 120 -17.01 10.26 -9.92
CA ARG A 120 -17.74 9.66 -8.79
C ARG A 120 -17.42 8.18 -8.73
N HIS A 121 -16.83 7.75 -7.62
CA HIS A 121 -16.62 6.33 -7.34
C HIS A 121 -17.91 5.72 -6.78
N ARG A 122 -18.12 4.42 -7.08
CA ARG A 122 -19.22 3.66 -6.49
C ARG A 122 -18.91 3.38 -5.02
N GLU A 123 -19.95 3.34 -4.19
CA GLU A 123 -19.82 2.87 -2.80
C GLU A 123 -19.41 1.39 -2.77
N PHE A 124 -18.67 1.00 -1.74
CA PHE A 124 -18.42 -0.39 -1.47
C PHE A 124 -19.71 -1.12 -1.11
N VAL A 125 -19.78 -2.42 -1.39
CA VAL A 125 -20.93 -3.25 -1.06
C VAL A 125 -21.11 -3.37 0.46
N GLN A 126 -20.01 -3.28 1.22
CA GLN A 126 -19.95 -3.33 2.69
C GLN A 126 -18.82 -2.43 3.19
N GLY A 127 -18.96 -1.92 4.42
CA GLY A 127 -17.93 -1.07 5.03
C GLY A 127 -17.88 0.34 4.47
N SER A 128 -19.02 0.90 4.09
CA SER A 128 -19.18 2.30 3.61
C SER A 128 -19.73 3.23 4.69
N GLY A 129 -19.51 2.94 5.97
CA GLY A 129 -19.97 3.75 7.10
C GLY A 129 -21.26 3.22 7.77
N GLU A 130 -21.82 2.13 7.28
CA GLU A 130 -23.06 1.53 7.81
C GLU A 130 -22.82 0.59 9.01
N LEU A 131 -21.57 0.14 9.21
CA LEU A 131 -21.26 -0.82 10.26
C LEU A 131 -20.97 -0.13 11.60
N SER A 132 -21.57 -0.62 12.68
CA SER A 132 -21.12 -0.24 14.03
C SER A 132 -19.71 -0.72 14.30
N GLU A 133 -18.99 -0.13 15.27
CA GLU A 133 -17.63 -0.53 15.65
C GLU A 133 -17.49 -2.04 15.88
N ALA A 134 -18.43 -2.64 16.62
CA ALA A 134 -18.44 -4.08 16.89
C ALA A 134 -18.73 -4.91 15.63
N ALA A 135 -19.56 -4.43 14.70
CA ALA A 135 -19.82 -5.10 13.44
C ALA A 135 -18.61 -4.99 12.51
N PHE A 136 -17.96 -3.84 12.47
CA PHE A 136 -16.77 -3.63 11.66
C PHE A 136 -15.57 -4.45 12.18
N THR A 137 -15.38 -4.53 13.50
CA THR A 137 -14.36 -5.41 14.09
C THR A 137 -14.57 -6.87 13.66
N ARG A 138 -15.82 -7.38 13.71
CA ARG A 138 -16.14 -8.74 13.26
C ARG A 138 -15.90 -8.94 11.76
N PHE A 139 -16.25 -7.95 10.93
CA PHE A 139 -15.99 -7.96 9.49
C PHE A 139 -14.48 -8.11 9.22
N LEU A 140 -13.65 -7.29 9.86
CA LEU A 140 -12.20 -7.37 9.75
C LEU A 140 -11.67 -8.71 10.27
N GLU A 141 -12.12 -9.17 11.44
CA GLU A 141 -11.71 -10.45 12.00
C GLU A 141 -12.01 -11.62 11.06
N GLN A 142 -13.19 -11.66 10.47
CA GLN A 142 -13.58 -12.71 9.50
C GLN A 142 -12.68 -12.70 8.26
N SER A 143 -12.44 -11.54 7.68
CA SER A 143 -11.57 -11.38 6.51
C SER A 143 -10.12 -11.77 6.82
N LEU A 144 -9.56 -11.25 7.92
CA LEU A 144 -8.19 -11.55 8.35
C LEU A 144 -8.02 -13.04 8.68
N ALA A 145 -9.00 -13.66 9.34
CA ALA A 145 -8.99 -15.10 9.63
C ALA A 145 -9.02 -15.96 8.35
N ALA A 146 -9.80 -15.57 7.34
CA ALA A 146 -9.85 -16.26 6.07
C ALA A 146 -8.46 -16.22 5.36
N MET A 147 -7.81 -15.06 5.34
CA MET A 147 -6.45 -14.89 4.81
C MET A 147 -5.41 -15.67 5.61
N ALA A 148 -5.49 -15.66 6.94
CA ALA A 148 -4.57 -16.39 7.79
C ALA A 148 -4.61 -17.91 7.57
N LYS A 149 -5.79 -18.50 7.28
CA LYS A 149 -5.95 -19.93 6.99
C LYS A 149 -5.18 -20.38 5.74
N VAL A 150 -5.02 -19.52 4.75
CA VAL A 150 -4.28 -19.82 3.52
C VAL A 150 -2.83 -19.34 3.54
N SER A 151 -2.36 -18.83 4.67
CA SER A 151 -1.01 -18.34 4.86
C SER A 151 -0.11 -19.36 5.57
N ARG A 152 1.21 -19.26 5.34
CA ARG A 152 2.22 -20.08 6.02
C ARG A 152 2.42 -19.62 7.47
N ASP A 153 2.92 -20.50 8.29
CA ASP A 153 3.51 -20.14 9.58
C ASP A 153 4.75 -19.26 9.36
N GLY A 154 4.80 -18.09 10.01
CA GLY A 154 5.81 -17.04 9.78
C GLY A 154 5.47 -16.07 8.66
N SER A 155 4.25 -16.10 8.07
CA SER A 155 3.85 -15.10 7.07
C SER A 155 3.58 -13.73 7.70
N LEU A 156 3.86 -12.68 6.93
CA LEU A 156 3.55 -11.29 7.28
C LEU A 156 2.29 -10.82 6.56
N HIS A 157 1.46 -10.06 7.25
CA HIS A 157 0.25 -9.46 6.72
C HIS A 157 0.29 -7.94 6.94
N TYR A 158 0.30 -7.21 5.85
CA TYR A 158 0.26 -5.75 5.79
C TYR A 158 -1.18 -5.34 5.52
N VAL A 159 -1.80 -4.68 6.47
CA VAL A 159 -3.23 -4.32 6.39
C VAL A 159 -3.37 -2.81 6.48
N PHE A 160 -3.86 -2.20 5.41
CA PHE A 160 -4.11 -0.78 5.35
C PHE A 160 -5.36 -0.40 6.15
N MET A 161 -5.35 0.78 6.73
CA MET A 161 -6.49 1.35 7.45
C MET A 161 -6.32 2.85 7.66
N ASP A 162 -7.43 3.56 7.73
CA ASP A 162 -7.43 4.93 8.19
C ASP A 162 -7.29 5.02 9.74
N TRP A 163 -6.95 6.19 10.23
CA TRP A 163 -6.73 6.41 11.66
C TRP A 163 -8.00 6.22 12.51
N ARG A 164 -9.19 6.42 11.93
CA ARG A 164 -10.47 6.35 12.65
C ARG A 164 -10.79 4.94 13.12
N HIS A 165 -10.47 3.96 12.26
CA HIS A 165 -10.80 2.57 12.47
C HIS A 165 -9.56 1.69 12.79
N LEU A 166 -8.44 2.34 13.15
CA LEU A 166 -7.26 1.62 13.64
C LEU A 166 -7.54 0.79 14.89
N PRO A 167 -8.34 1.23 15.89
CA PRO A 167 -8.66 0.42 17.06
C PRO A 167 -9.36 -0.89 16.71
N GLU A 168 -10.34 -0.87 15.79
CA GLU A 168 -11.07 -2.05 15.32
C GLU A 168 -10.13 -3.01 14.59
N LEU A 169 -9.26 -2.49 13.70
CA LEU A 169 -8.26 -3.29 13.03
C LEU A 169 -7.31 -3.98 14.01
N LEU A 170 -6.80 -3.25 15.01
CA LEU A 170 -5.89 -3.82 16.01
C LEU A 170 -6.61 -4.84 16.89
N GLY A 171 -7.88 -4.62 17.21
CA GLY A 171 -8.74 -5.57 17.92
C GLY A 171 -8.88 -6.87 17.14
N ALA A 172 -9.29 -6.78 15.89
CA ALA A 172 -9.43 -7.94 14.99
C ALA A 172 -8.08 -8.64 14.76
N GLY A 173 -7.00 -7.88 14.56
CA GLY A 173 -5.67 -8.43 14.36
C GLY A 173 -5.17 -9.23 15.56
N ARG A 174 -5.39 -8.77 16.79
CA ARG A 174 -5.04 -9.49 18.02
C ARG A 174 -5.81 -10.78 18.21
N ALA A 175 -7.03 -10.88 17.68
CA ALA A 175 -7.83 -12.10 17.73
C ALA A 175 -7.36 -13.17 16.72
N VAL A 176 -6.69 -12.75 15.63
CA VAL A 176 -6.36 -13.63 14.50
C VAL A 176 -4.87 -13.97 14.43
N TYR A 177 -3.98 -13.03 14.78
CA TYR A 177 -2.55 -13.17 14.59
C TYR A 177 -1.80 -13.38 15.91
N ASP A 178 -0.62 -13.99 15.83
CA ASP A 178 0.22 -14.26 16.99
C ASP A 178 0.99 -13.02 17.45
N ASP A 179 1.40 -12.16 16.51
CA ASP A 179 2.19 -10.96 16.82
C ASP A 179 1.69 -9.76 15.97
N TRP A 180 1.69 -8.60 16.59
CA TRP A 180 1.66 -7.31 15.92
C TRP A 180 3.07 -6.72 15.96
N LEU A 181 3.74 -6.65 14.80
CA LEU A 181 5.16 -6.32 14.72
C LEU A 181 5.42 -4.82 14.59
N ASN A 182 4.62 -4.11 13.81
CA ASN A 182 4.85 -2.70 13.52
C ASN A 182 3.57 -1.99 13.05
N LEU A 183 3.62 -0.68 13.07
CA LEU A 183 2.70 0.21 12.38
C LEU A 183 3.53 1.06 11.42
N CYS A 184 3.32 0.86 10.12
CA CYS A 184 3.94 1.68 9.09
C CYS A 184 3.03 2.82 8.67
N VAL A 185 3.61 3.91 8.20
CA VAL A 185 2.92 5.10 7.73
C VAL A 185 3.24 5.28 6.25
N TRP A 186 2.22 5.18 5.40
CA TRP A 186 2.31 5.57 4.00
C TRP A 186 2.05 7.07 3.91
N ALA A 187 3.11 7.87 3.88
CA ALA A 187 3.03 9.32 3.78
C ALA A 187 2.92 9.75 2.32
N LYS A 188 1.95 10.61 2.02
CA LYS A 188 1.70 11.16 0.68
C LYS A 188 2.33 12.54 0.57
N SER A 189 2.77 12.94 -0.62
CA SER A 189 3.29 14.29 -0.87
C SER A 189 2.23 15.38 -0.69
N ASN A 190 0.94 15.05 -0.90
CA ASN A 190 -0.19 15.95 -0.82
C ASN A 190 -1.16 15.52 0.27
N ALA A 191 -1.58 16.49 1.10
CA ALA A 191 -2.62 16.26 2.08
C ALA A 191 -4.01 16.29 1.43
N GLY A 192 -4.85 15.30 1.75
CA GLY A 192 -6.27 15.25 1.37
C GLY A 192 -7.13 16.26 2.16
N MET A 193 -8.45 16.12 2.06
CA MET A 193 -9.39 16.90 2.85
C MET A 193 -9.31 16.52 4.33
N GLY A 194 -9.71 17.42 5.20
CA GLY A 194 -9.76 17.17 6.65
C GLY A 194 -10.54 18.26 7.37
N SER A 195 -10.98 18.00 8.61
CA SER A 195 -11.72 18.95 9.44
C SER A 195 -10.80 19.76 10.34
N LEU A 196 -10.07 19.12 11.25
CA LEU A 196 -9.10 19.77 12.14
C LEU A 196 -7.71 19.81 11.49
N TYR A 197 -7.27 18.65 10.99
CA TYR A 197 -6.04 18.51 10.21
C TYR A 197 -6.33 17.84 8.88
N ARG A 198 -5.56 18.20 7.86
CA ARG A 198 -5.61 17.53 6.56
C ARG A 198 -4.92 16.16 6.67
N SER A 199 -5.56 15.13 6.13
CA SER A 199 -5.02 13.77 6.13
C SER A 199 -3.95 13.62 5.04
N GLN A 200 -2.73 13.24 5.42
CA GLN A 200 -1.59 13.11 4.50
C GLN A 200 -0.99 11.71 4.52
N TYR A 201 -1.62 10.76 5.16
CA TYR A 201 -1.09 9.42 5.30
C TYR A 201 -2.19 8.36 5.30
N GLU A 202 -1.76 7.12 5.12
CA GLU A 202 -2.48 5.89 5.43
C GLU A 202 -1.67 5.10 6.45
N LEU A 203 -2.33 4.33 7.29
CA LEU A 203 -1.67 3.46 8.25
C LEU A 203 -1.63 2.03 7.73
N VAL A 204 -0.54 1.31 8.01
CA VAL A 204 -0.37 -0.08 7.60
C VAL A 204 0.05 -0.90 8.82
N ALA A 205 -0.89 -1.65 9.39
CA ALA A 205 -0.57 -2.56 10.48
C ALA A 205 0.13 -3.80 9.94
N VAL A 206 1.26 -4.18 10.56
CA VAL A 206 2.06 -5.34 10.17
C VAL A 206 1.87 -6.44 11.19
N PHE A 207 1.09 -7.45 10.84
CA PHE A 207 0.85 -8.62 11.67
C PHE A 207 1.68 -9.82 11.21
N LYS A 208 1.94 -10.73 12.13
CA LYS A 208 2.60 -12.00 11.83
C LYS A 208 1.71 -13.17 12.27
N LYS A 209 1.56 -14.14 11.37
CA LYS A 209 0.91 -15.40 11.66
C LYS A 209 1.92 -16.45 12.10
N GLY A 210 1.63 -17.10 13.23
CA GLY A 210 2.43 -18.21 13.72
C GLY A 210 3.76 -17.80 14.35
N LYS A 211 4.50 -18.78 14.87
CA LYS A 211 5.70 -18.54 15.67
C LYS A 211 7.01 -18.71 14.89
N ARG A 212 6.97 -19.26 13.69
CA ARG A 212 8.18 -19.38 12.87
C ARG A 212 8.74 -18.01 12.49
N PRO A 213 10.05 -17.91 12.26
CA PRO A 213 10.64 -16.69 11.72
C PRO A 213 9.98 -16.29 10.40
N HIS A 214 9.71 -15.02 10.23
CA HIS A 214 9.31 -14.47 8.95
C HIS A 214 10.52 -14.30 8.02
N VAL A 215 10.26 -14.23 6.72
CA VAL A 215 11.31 -13.84 5.75
C VAL A 215 11.58 -12.35 5.95
N ASN A 216 12.79 -12.02 6.35
CA ASN A 216 13.23 -10.65 6.57
C ASN A 216 14.16 -10.22 5.43
N ASN A 217 13.59 -9.54 4.42
CA ASN A 217 14.34 -8.95 3.33
C ASN A 217 14.72 -7.47 3.61
N VAL A 218 14.26 -6.91 4.73
CA VAL A 218 14.63 -5.55 5.14
C VAL A 218 16.09 -5.52 5.57
N GLU A 219 16.53 -6.53 6.33
CA GLU A 219 17.93 -6.67 6.79
C GLU A 219 18.48 -5.39 7.41
N LEU A 220 17.68 -4.77 8.30
CA LEU A 220 17.98 -3.48 8.92
C LEU A 220 19.39 -3.46 9.52
N GLY A 221 20.18 -2.43 9.19
CA GLY A 221 21.58 -2.27 9.62
C GLY A 221 22.58 -3.10 8.85
N SER A 222 22.14 -3.92 7.89
CA SER A 222 23.03 -4.72 7.02
C SER A 222 23.10 -4.10 5.63
N ASN A 223 24.30 -4.08 5.02
CA ASN A 223 24.50 -3.57 3.65
C ASN A 223 24.00 -2.13 3.44
N GLY A 224 24.17 -1.25 4.42
CA GLY A 224 23.71 0.15 4.35
C GLY A 224 22.18 0.33 4.40
N ARG A 225 21.42 -0.70 4.69
CA ARG A 225 19.95 -0.63 4.73
C ARG A 225 19.44 -0.02 6.03
N HIS A 226 18.78 1.12 5.92
CA HIS A 226 18.17 1.87 7.04
C HIS A 226 16.68 2.14 6.79
N ARG A 227 15.94 1.13 6.32
CA ARG A 227 14.52 1.29 5.97
C ARG A 227 13.68 1.67 7.19
N SER A 228 13.00 2.78 7.07
CA SER A 228 12.07 3.33 8.06
C SER A 228 10.69 2.69 7.90
N ASN A 229 9.87 2.76 8.96
CA ASN A 229 8.44 2.45 8.89
C ASN A 229 7.59 3.63 8.38
N VAL A 230 8.21 4.71 7.92
CA VAL A 230 7.56 5.81 7.20
C VAL A 230 7.95 5.71 5.73
N TRP A 231 6.96 5.49 4.87
CA TRP A 231 7.13 5.31 3.43
C TRP A 231 6.60 6.55 2.72
N ASN A 232 7.48 7.30 2.07
CA ASN A 232 7.11 8.53 1.37
C ASN A 232 6.83 8.22 -0.10
N HIS A 233 5.62 8.53 -0.55
CA HIS A 233 5.20 8.35 -1.93
C HIS A 233 4.52 9.60 -2.48
N ALA A 234 4.63 9.81 -3.79
CA ALA A 234 3.87 10.86 -4.44
C ALA A 234 2.37 10.57 -4.31
N GLY A 235 1.60 11.58 -3.90
CA GLY A 235 0.13 11.47 -3.84
C GLY A 235 -0.47 11.43 -5.26
N ALA A 236 -1.56 10.69 -5.45
CA ALA A 236 -2.25 10.59 -6.73
C ALA A 236 -2.69 11.94 -7.33
N ASN A 237 -2.87 12.96 -6.50
CA ASN A 237 -3.25 14.33 -6.88
C ASN A 237 -2.06 15.30 -6.89
N SER A 238 -0.81 14.83 -6.98
CA SER A 238 0.31 15.73 -7.16
C SER A 238 0.21 16.39 -8.54
N PHE A 239 0.20 17.73 -8.54
CA PHE A 239 0.15 18.56 -9.75
C PHE A 239 1.46 18.51 -10.54
N SER A 240 1.91 17.37 -11.00
CA SER A 240 2.88 17.30 -12.08
C SER A 240 2.12 17.14 -13.38
N ASN A 241 2.34 18.04 -14.33
CA ASN A 241 1.72 17.99 -15.66
C ASN A 241 2.01 16.67 -16.41
N ALA A 242 3.01 15.91 -16.00
CA ALA A 242 3.34 14.60 -16.52
C ALA A 242 2.30 13.52 -16.14
N ARG A 243 1.67 13.62 -14.97
CA ARG A 243 0.82 12.56 -14.42
C ARG A 243 -0.62 12.54 -14.93
N SER A 244 -1.11 13.62 -15.53
CA SER A 244 -2.43 13.64 -16.17
C SER A 244 -2.46 12.87 -17.50
N GLU A 245 -1.29 12.66 -18.11
CA GLU A 245 -1.13 11.85 -19.33
C GLU A 245 -0.83 10.38 -18.98
N GLU A 246 -0.14 10.10 -17.87
CA GLU A 246 0.32 8.76 -17.49
C GLU A 246 -0.73 7.88 -16.81
N LEU A 247 -1.66 8.43 -16.06
CA LEU A 247 -2.58 7.59 -15.27
C LEU A 247 -3.87 7.22 -15.98
N GLY A 248 -4.22 7.78 -17.14
CA GLY A 248 -5.41 7.39 -17.93
C GLY A 248 -6.71 7.15 -17.12
N TRP A 249 -6.77 7.61 -15.87
CA TRP A 249 -7.89 7.45 -14.96
C TRP A 249 -8.94 8.51 -15.27
N HIS A 250 -9.80 8.19 -16.18
CA HIS A 250 -11.00 8.99 -16.48
C HIS A 250 -12.24 8.34 -15.88
#